data_1a8f6963556bec58e90aa34d91c0f7e1
#
_entry.id   1a8f6963556bec58e90aa34d91c0f7e1
#
_cell.length_a   1.000
_cell.length_b   1.000
_cell.length_c   1.000
_cell.angle_alpha   90.00
_cell.angle_beta   90.00
_cell.angle_gamma   90.00
#
_symmetry.space_group_name_H-M   'P 1'
#
loop_
_entity.id
_entity.type
_entity.pdbx_description
1 polymer ?
#
loop_
_entity_poly.entity_id
_entity_poly.type
_entity_poly.pdbx_seq_one_letter_code
_entity_poly.pdbx_strand_id
1 'polypeptide(L)'
;MKTGASGKKALVVVDMLNDFVRPGAPLEVPETRAILPALRRRIRKARRDGELVVYVCDSHRKDDPEFARMGWPPHAVEGTPGAGVVASLAPEPGDVVVEKRTYSGFHGTTLHFLLRGHGIRSLTLAGCVTNICILYTAADAAMRGYDATVDERFVAGLAPDAHAFALDQMEGVLGVRVVRRPGRKAPRR
;
A
#
# COMPACT_ATOMS: atom_id res chain seq x y z
N MET A 1 27.18 15.57 1.77
CA MET A 1 26.35 16.57 2.46
C MET A 1 24.93 16.43 1.94
N LYS A 2 24.00 15.84 2.74
CA LYS A 2 22.57 15.79 2.39
C LYS A 2 21.94 17.10 2.85
N THR A 3 21.85 18.08 1.98
CA THR A 3 21.06 19.29 2.21
C THR A 3 19.59 18.90 2.14
N GLY A 4 18.94 18.84 3.30
CA GLY A 4 17.56 18.50 3.44
C GLY A 4 16.63 19.58 2.92
N ALA A 5 16.30 19.55 1.64
CA ALA A 5 15.03 20.08 1.21
C ALA A 5 13.98 19.04 1.63
N SER A 6 13.26 19.31 2.72
CA SER A 6 12.12 18.50 3.16
C SER A 6 11.07 18.52 2.06
N GLY A 7 11.17 17.60 1.10
CA GLY A 7 10.15 17.41 0.06
C GLY A 7 8.81 17.07 0.70
N LYS A 8 7.72 17.43 0.04
CA LYS A 8 6.38 17.09 0.50
C LYS A 8 6.24 15.56 0.64
N LYS A 9 5.39 15.13 1.56
CA LYS A 9 5.18 13.72 1.91
C LYS A 9 3.81 13.25 1.47
N ALA A 10 3.72 11.95 1.14
CA ALA A 10 2.43 11.30 0.94
C ALA A 10 2.34 10.01 1.76
N LEU A 11 1.14 9.72 2.24
CA LEU A 11 0.73 8.41 2.73
C LEU A 11 -0.02 7.70 1.60
N VAL A 12 0.52 6.58 1.14
CA VAL A 12 -0.10 5.75 0.09
C VAL A 12 -0.70 4.52 0.77
N VAL A 13 -2.04 4.43 0.73
CA VAL A 13 -2.83 3.34 1.32
C VAL A 13 -3.21 2.39 0.21
N VAL A 14 -2.67 1.19 0.23
CA VAL A 14 -2.79 0.20 -0.85
C VAL A 14 -3.79 -0.87 -0.46
N ASP A 15 -4.80 -1.07 -1.29
CA ASP A 15 -5.74 -2.20 -1.29
C ASP A 15 -6.45 -2.51 0.04
N MET A 16 -6.76 -1.50 0.82
CA MET A 16 -7.59 -1.68 2.02
C MET A 16 -9.08 -1.75 1.65
N LEU A 17 -9.40 -2.70 0.76
CA LEU A 17 -10.71 -2.90 0.12
C LEU A 17 -11.56 -3.93 0.88
N ASN A 18 -12.88 -3.88 0.66
CA ASN A 18 -13.79 -4.82 1.29
C ASN A 18 -13.46 -6.28 0.95
N ASP A 19 -13.06 -6.57 -0.30
CA ASP A 19 -12.72 -7.93 -0.75
C ASP A 19 -11.41 -8.47 -0.18
N PHE A 20 -10.57 -7.62 0.43
CA PHE A 20 -9.35 -8.06 1.13
C PHE A 20 -9.49 -8.01 2.65
N VAL A 21 -10.42 -7.23 3.20
CA VAL A 21 -10.47 -6.95 4.65
C VAL A 21 -11.63 -7.64 5.36
N ARG A 22 -12.79 -7.80 4.69
CA ARG A 22 -13.98 -8.37 5.34
C ARG A 22 -13.82 -9.87 5.56
N PRO A 23 -14.32 -10.40 6.69
CA PRO A 23 -14.39 -11.85 6.88
C PRO A 23 -15.20 -12.52 5.77
N GLY A 24 -14.69 -13.63 5.23
CA GLY A 24 -15.33 -14.39 4.15
C GLY A 24 -15.28 -13.74 2.78
N ALA A 25 -14.53 -12.66 2.61
CA ALA A 25 -14.35 -12.01 1.31
C ALA A 25 -13.53 -12.89 0.33
N PRO A 26 -13.68 -12.68 -1.00
CA PRO A 26 -13.04 -13.54 -2.01
C PRO A 26 -11.53 -13.71 -1.87
N LEU A 27 -10.80 -12.66 -1.53
CA LEU A 27 -9.36 -12.69 -1.25
C LEU A 27 -9.05 -12.12 0.15
N GLU A 28 -9.75 -12.62 1.15
CA GLU A 28 -9.57 -12.20 2.54
C GLU A 28 -8.11 -12.30 2.99
N VAL A 29 -7.61 -11.19 3.53
CA VAL A 29 -6.31 -11.08 4.22
C VAL A 29 -6.58 -10.83 5.71
N PRO A 30 -6.70 -11.87 6.55
CA PRO A 30 -7.16 -11.75 7.94
C PRO A 30 -6.38 -10.74 8.77
N GLU A 31 -5.07 -10.67 8.56
CA GLU A 31 -4.14 -9.76 9.27
C GLU A 31 -4.43 -8.27 9.01
N THR A 32 -5.17 -7.93 7.96
CA THR A 32 -5.55 -6.53 7.68
C THR A 32 -6.38 -5.92 8.81
N ARG A 33 -7.22 -6.72 9.46
CA ARG A 33 -8.08 -6.25 10.55
C ARG A 33 -7.27 -5.81 11.77
N ALA A 34 -6.14 -6.47 12.02
CA ALA A 34 -5.25 -6.11 13.13
C ALA A 34 -4.58 -4.75 12.94
N ILE A 35 -4.34 -4.33 11.69
CA ILE A 35 -3.70 -3.03 11.40
C ILE A 35 -4.71 -1.87 11.31
N LEU A 36 -6.01 -2.12 11.12
CA LEU A 36 -7.02 -1.07 10.92
C LEU A 36 -6.98 0.05 11.97
N PRO A 37 -6.93 -0.23 13.29
CA PRO A 37 -6.95 0.86 14.27
C PRO A 37 -5.70 1.75 14.20
N ALA A 38 -4.54 1.15 13.93
CA ALA A 38 -3.28 1.88 13.80
C ALA A 38 -3.24 2.70 12.51
N LEU A 39 -3.66 2.08 11.39
CA LEU A 39 -3.70 2.73 10.08
C LEU A 39 -4.70 3.90 10.05
N ARG A 40 -5.87 3.74 10.66
CA ARG A 40 -6.85 4.83 10.82
C ARG A 40 -6.25 6.04 11.54
N ARG A 41 -5.52 5.80 12.65
CA ARG A 41 -4.81 6.89 13.37
C ARG A 41 -3.74 7.52 12.49
N ARG A 42 -3.00 6.73 11.71
CA ARG A 42 -1.95 7.23 10.81
C ARG A 42 -2.54 8.10 9.68
N ILE A 43 -3.66 7.69 9.08
CA ILE A 43 -4.36 8.46 8.05
C ILE A 43 -4.82 9.82 8.61
N ARG A 44 -5.48 9.80 9.76
CA ARG A 44 -5.91 11.05 10.42
C ARG A 44 -4.73 11.97 10.75
N LYS A 45 -3.60 11.39 11.16
CA LYS A 45 -2.37 12.18 11.39
C LYS A 45 -1.86 12.77 10.08
N ALA A 46 -1.82 12.00 8.99
CA ALA A 46 -1.37 12.48 7.68
C ALA A 46 -2.17 13.71 7.22
N ARG A 47 -3.51 13.61 7.30
CA ARG A 47 -4.41 14.72 6.95
C ARG A 47 -4.14 15.97 7.79
N ARG A 48 -4.01 15.83 9.11
CA ARG A 48 -3.68 16.97 9.99
C ARG A 48 -2.33 17.59 9.73
N ASP A 49 -1.35 16.78 9.35
CA ASP A 49 0.02 17.25 9.09
C ASP A 49 0.18 17.79 7.65
N GLY A 50 -0.90 17.79 6.84
CA GLY A 50 -0.86 18.25 5.45
C GLY A 50 -0.13 17.31 4.50
N GLU A 51 0.06 16.03 4.87
CA GLU A 51 0.55 15.01 3.94
C GLU A 51 -0.56 14.68 2.94
N LEU A 52 -0.20 14.47 1.68
CA LEU A 52 -1.15 13.96 0.68
C LEU A 52 -1.51 12.51 1.04
N VAL A 53 -2.80 12.20 1.16
CA VAL A 53 -3.29 10.83 1.32
C VAL A 53 -3.75 10.32 -0.03
N VAL A 54 -3.15 9.21 -0.48
CA VAL A 54 -3.50 8.56 -1.75
C VAL A 54 -3.93 7.12 -1.47
N TYR A 55 -5.12 6.77 -1.89
CA TYR A 55 -5.60 5.40 -1.91
C TYR A 55 -5.27 4.79 -3.27
N VAL A 56 -4.55 3.68 -3.26
CA VAL A 56 -4.27 2.88 -4.45
C VAL A 56 -5.09 1.62 -4.34
N CYS A 57 -6.02 1.43 -5.26
CA CYS A 57 -7.08 0.44 -5.16
C CYS A 57 -7.10 -0.48 -6.37
N ASP A 58 -7.10 -1.79 -6.17
CA ASP A 58 -7.43 -2.72 -7.23
C ASP A 58 -8.84 -2.41 -7.79
N SER A 59 -8.95 -2.42 -9.11
CA SER A 59 -10.19 -2.16 -9.84
C SER A 59 -10.19 -3.02 -11.10
N HIS A 60 -10.58 -4.28 -10.94
CA HIS A 60 -10.56 -5.27 -12.00
C HIS A 60 -11.86 -5.25 -12.81
N ARG A 61 -11.76 -5.59 -14.08
CA ARG A 61 -12.96 -5.92 -14.88
C ARG A 61 -13.49 -7.28 -14.42
N LYS A 62 -14.80 -7.49 -14.61
CA LYS A 62 -15.45 -8.76 -14.24
C LYS A 62 -14.81 -9.99 -14.91
N ASP A 63 -14.27 -9.80 -16.11
CA ASP A 63 -13.66 -10.82 -16.95
C ASP A 63 -12.13 -10.67 -17.03
N ASP A 64 -11.51 -10.11 -15.99
CA ASP A 64 -10.07 -9.87 -15.98
C ASP A 64 -9.29 -11.21 -16.14
N PRO A 65 -8.41 -11.32 -17.14
CA PRO A 65 -7.65 -12.55 -17.38
C PRO A 65 -6.71 -12.92 -16.23
N GLU A 66 -6.42 -12.01 -15.32
CA GLU A 66 -5.61 -12.28 -14.14
C GLU A 66 -6.26 -13.34 -13.24
N PHE A 67 -7.58 -13.32 -13.09
CA PHE A 67 -8.30 -14.29 -12.26
C PHE A 67 -8.05 -15.73 -12.72
N ALA A 68 -8.18 -15.98 -14.04
CA ALA A 68 -7.92 -17.29 -14.61
C ALA A 68 -6.43 -17.67 -14.55
N ARG A 69 -5.54 -16.72 -14.85
CA ARG A 69 -4.08 -16.95 -14.84
C ARG A 69 -3.55 -17.31 -13.46
N MET A 70 -4.08 -16.70 -12.41
CA MET A 70 -3.63 -16.89 -11.03
C MET A 70 -4.45 -17.93 -10.26
N GLY A 71 -5.57 -18.38 -10.83
CA GLY A 71 -6.52 -19.24 -10.12
C GLY A 71 -7.22 -18.54 -8.95
N TRP A 72 -7.32 -17.22 -9.01
CA TRP A 72 -7.97 -16.42 -7.98
C TRP A 72 -9.45 -16.23 -8.29
N PRO A 73 -10.33 -16.18 -7.28
CA PRO A 73 -11.70 -15.79 -7.49
C PRO A 73 -11.78 -14.32 -7.95
N PRO A 74 -12.82 -13.94 -8.70
CA PRO A 74 -13.08 -12.54 -8.99
C PRO A 74 -13.14 -11.70 -7.70
N HIS A 75 -12.36 -10.64 -7.66
CA HIS A 75 -12.23 -9.74 -6.51
C HIS A 75 -12.01 -8.32 -6.97
N ALA A 76 -12.27 -7.36 -6.11
CA ALA A 76 -12.12 -5.92 -6.36
C ALA A 76 -12.69 -5.51 -7.74
N VAL A 77 -13.83 -6.11 -8.13
CA VAL A 77 -14.47 -5.84 -9.43
C VAL A 77 -15.05 -4.43 -9.43
N GLU A 78 -14.70 -3.63 -10.44
CA GLU A 78 -15.12 -2.24 -10.58
C GLU A 78 -16.65 -2.10 -10.45
N GLY A 79 -17.10 -1.08 -9.71
CA GLY A 79 -18.52 -0.82 -9.48
C GLY A 79 -19.18 -1.73 -8.44
N THR A 80 -18.48 -2.72 -7.88
CA THR A 80 -19.02 -3.56 -6.80
C THR A 80 -18.65 -3.03 -5.41
N PRO A 81 -19.41 -3.37 -4.37
CA PRO A 81 -19.05 -3.04 -3.00
C PRO A 81 -17.69 -3.64 -2.57
N GLY A 82 -17.26 -4.75 -3.20
CA GLY A 82 -15.99 -5.42 -2.94
C GLY A 82 -14.77 -4.54 -3.24
N ALA A 83 -14.81 -3.78 -4.33
CA ALA A 83 -13.78 -2.85 -4.75
C ALA A 83 -13.73 -1.55 -3.90
N GLY A 84 -14.72 -1.33 -3.03
CA GLY A 84 -14.77 -0.15 -2.16
C GLY A 84 -13.78 -0.24 -1.00
N VAL A 85 -13.17 0.89 -0.66
CA VAL A 85 -12.34 1.01 0.56
C VAL A 85 -13.21 0.72 1.79
N VAL A 86 -12.67 -0.03 2.76
CA VAL A 86 -13.40 -0.34 4.00
C VAL A 86 -13.86 0.94 4.72
N ALA A 87 -15.09 0.95 5.20
CA ALA A 87 -15.74 2.14 5.78
C ALA A 87 -14.92 2.83 6.89
N SER A 88 -14.16 2.04 7.69
CA SER A 88 -13.33 2.59 8.77
C SER A 88 -12.13 3.42 8.28
N LEU A 89 -11.78 3.31 7.01
CA LEU A 89 -10.67 4.02 6.34
C LEU A 89 -11.16 4.84 5.13
N ALA A 90 -12.46 5.09 5.00
CA ALA A 90 -13.03 5.74 3.83
C ALA A 90 -12.28 7.03 3.46
N PRO A 91 -12.04 7.26 2.15
CA PRO A 91 -11.48 8.53 1.68
C PRO A 91 -12.33 9.73 2.10
N GLU A 92 -11.69 10.83 2.41
CA GLU A 92 -12.32 12.12 2.75
C GLU A 92 -12.00 13.17 1.66
N PRO A 93 -12.75 14.28 1.59
CA PRO A 93 -12.43 15.37 0.69
C PRO A 93 -10.97 15.83 0.83
N GLY A 94 -10.25 15.88 -0.29
CA GLY A 94 -8.81 16.18 -0.34
C GLY A 94 -7.91 14.95 -0.45
N ASP A 95 -8.42 13.75 -0.18
CA ASP A 95 -7.71 12.52 -0.51
C ASP A 95 -7.84 12.20 -2.01
N VAL A 96 -6.90 11.42 -2.53
CA VAL A 96 -6.93 10.99 -3.94
C VAL A 96 -7.07 9.49 -4.02
N VAL A 97 -7.90 9.02 -4.95
CA VAL A 97 -8.04 7.59 -5.27
C VAL A 97 -7.40 7.34 -6.64
N VAL A 98 -6.53 6.35 -6.70
CA VAL A 98 -5.87 5.87 -7.92
C VAL A 98 -6.23 4.40 -8.09
N GLU A 99 -6.87 4.06 -9.19
CA GLU A 99 -7.18 2.68 -9.53
C GLU A 99 -6.01 2.01 -10.23
N LYS A 100 -5.77 0.74 -9.92
CA LYS A 100 -4.78 -0.12 -10.57
C LYS A 100 -5.39 -1.45 -10.98
N ARG A 101 -4.77 -2.15 -11.91
CA ARG A 101 -5.21 -3.47 -12.40
C ARG A 101 -4.12 -4.53 -12.29
N THR A 102 -3.09 -4.27 -11.49
CA THR A 102 -2.00 -5.20 -11.20
C THR A 102 -1.33 -4.78 -9.90
N TYR A 103 -0.28 -5.46 -9.51
CA TYR A 103 0.31 -5.39 -8.17
C TYR A 103 0.85 -4.01 -7.79
N SER A 104 1.65 -3.39 -8.68
CA SER A 104 2.24 -2.08 -8.37
C SER A 104 1.25 -0.94 -8.59
N GLY A 105 1.16 -0.06 -7.59
CA GLY A 105 0.42 1.18 -7.71
C GLY A 105 0.93 2.14 -8.78
N PHE A 106 2.13 1.93 -9.31
CA PHE A 106 2.71 2.76 -10.36
C PHE A 106 2.48 2.21 -11.77
N HIS A 107 2.22 0.90 -11.88
CA HIS A 107 2.13 0.26 -13.19
C HIS A 107 0.80 0.59 -13.88
N GLY A 108 0.86 1.25 -15.04
CA GLY A 108 -0.31 1.62 -15.83
C GLY A 108 -1.27 2.60 -15.14
N THR A 109 -0.80 3.36 -14.15
CA THR A 109 -1.60 4.31 -13.38
C THR A 109 -1.08 5.74 -13.48
N THR A 110 -1.85 6.68 -12.96
CA THR A 110 -1.47 8.09 -12.88
C THR A 110 -0.64 8.43 -11.62
N LEU A 111 -0.36 7.47 -10.74
CA LEU A 111 0.25 7.72 -9.43
C LEU A 111 1.55 8.53 -9.51
N HIS A 112 2.45 8.18 -10.45
CA HIS A 112 3.72 8.90 -10.61
C HIS A 112 3.51 10.38 -10.95
N PHE A 113 2.65 10.66 -11.93
CA PHE A 113 2.36 12.03 -12.36
C PHE A 113 1.69 12.84 -11.24
N LEU A 114 0.75 12.22 -10.53
CA LEU A 114 0.11 12.81 -9.36
C LEU A 114 1.12 13.21 -8.29
N LEU A 115 1.97 12.28 -7.86
CA LEU A 115 2.97 12.52 -6.83
C LEU A 115 3.97 13.61 -7.26
N ARG A 116 4.42 13.58 -8.51
CA ARG A 116 5.33 14.60 -9.07
C ARG A 116 4.66 15.96 -9.13
N GLY A 117 3.41 16.04 -9.59
CA GLY A 117 2.64 17.28 -9.67
C GLY A 117 2.44 17.95 -8.30
N HIS A 118 2.31 17.15 -7.24
CA HIS A 118 2.24 17.65 -5.86
C HIS A 118 3.62 17.92 -5.21
N GLY A 119 4.72 17.69 -5.92
CA GLY A 119 6.08 17.87 -5.39
C GLY A 119 6.48 16.85 -4.32
N ILE A 120 5.84 15.68 -4.32
CA ILE A 120 6.12 14.61 -3.35
C ILE A 120 7.48 13.98 -3.64
N ARG A 121 8.26 13.78 -2.59
CA ARG A 121 9.56 13.10 -2.64
C ARG A 121 9.61 11.89 -1.70
N SER A 122 8.86 11.93 -0.62
CA SER A 122 8.88 10.88 0.41
C SER A 122 7.51 10.22 0.48
N LEU A 123 7.49 8.88 0.51
CA LEU A 123 6.28 8.06 0.57
C LEU A 123 6.28 7.22 1.85
N THR A 124 5.15 7.15 2.52
CA THR A 124 4.87 6.05 3.46
C THR A 124 3.88 5.12 2.80
N LEU A 125 4.25 3.85 2.61
CA LEU A 125 3.36 2.82 2.05
C LEU A 125 2.69 2.06 3.19
N ALA A 126 1.39 1.82 3.08
CA ALA A 126 0.58 1.12 4.07
C ALA A 126 -0.51 0.31 3.39
N GLY A 127 -1.04 -0.73 4.03
CA GLY A 127 -2.12 -1.57 3.50
C GLY A 127 -1.71 -3.02 3.26
N CYS A 128 -2.15 -3.65 2.19
CA CYS A 128 -1.93 -5.06 1.86
C CYS A 128 -1.73 -5.30 0.35
N VAL A 129 -1.21 -6.43 -0.07
CA VAL A 129 -0.54 -7.49 0.70
C VAL A 129 0.95 -7.18 0.75
N THR A 130 1.60 -7.36 1.91
CA THR A 130 3.00 -6.93 2.12
C THR A 130 3.95 -7.47 1.06
N ASN A 131 3.84 -8.76 0.71
CA ASN A 131 4.72 -9.42 -0.27
C ASN A 131 4.21 -9.35 -1.72
N ILE A 132 3.12 -8.62 -1.96
CA ILE A 132 2.56 -8.42 -3.30
C ILE A 132 2.46 -6.91 -3.56
N CYS A 133 1.30 -6.29 -3.41
CA CYS A 133 1.07 -4.91 -3.84
C CYS A 133 2.00 -3.90 -3.11
N ILE A 134 2.28 -4.11 -1.82
CA ILE A 134 3.20 -3.25 -1.08
C ILE A 134 4.63 -3.41 -1.60
N LEU A 135 5.12 -4.65 -1.76
CA LEU A 135 6.48 -4.92 -2.24
C LEU A 135 6.70 -4.35 -3.65
N TYR A 136 5.79 -4.64 -4.59
CA TYR A 136 5.94 -4.16 -5.97
C TYR A 136 5.77 -2.65 -6.09
N THR A 137 4.88 -2.04 -5.29
CA THR A 137 4.77 -0.58 -5.23
C THR A 137 6.03 0.06 -4.61
N ALA A 138 6.61 -0.57 -3.60
CA ALA A 138 7.85 -0.11 -2.98
C ALA A 138 9.05 -0.20 -3.93
N ALA A 139 9.14 -1.29 -4.71
CA ALA A 139 10.16 -1.47 -5.74
C ALA A 139 10.08 -0.38 -6.81
N ASP A 140 8.90 -0.15 -7.33
CA ASP A 140 8.64 0.89 -8.31
C ASP A 140 8.90 2.31 -7.77
N ALA A 141 8.57 2.56 -6.49
CA ALA A 141 8.89 3.82 -5.83
C ALA A 141 10.40 4.04 -5.73
N ALA A 142 11.15 3.03 -5.28
CA ALA A 142 12.61 3.08 -5.16
C ALA A 142 13.28 3.31 -6.53
N MET A 143 12.88 2.57 -7.57
CA MET A 143 13.40 2.72 -8.92
C MET A 143 13.08 4.09 -9.55
N ARG A 144 12.04 4.78 -9.06
CA ARG A 144 11.68 6.15 -9.47
C ARG A 144 12.31 7.23 -8.61
N GLY A 145 13.15 6.86 -7.64
CA GLY A 145 13.89 7.79 -6.78
C GLY A 145 13.04 8.45 -5.68
N TYR A 146 11.95 7.79 -5.24
CA TYR A 146 11.24 8.21 -4.04
C TYR A 146 11.93 7.67 -2.77
N ASP A 147 11.95 8.49 -1.72
CA ASP A 147 12.31 8.05 -0.36
C ASP A 147 11.12 7.28 0.24
N ALA A 148 11.10 5.97 0.05
CA ALA A 148 10.01 5.12 0.51
C ALA A 148 10.24 4.63 1.95
N THR A 149 9.16 4.59 2.73
CA THR A 149 9.12 4.03 4.08
C THR A 149 7.95 3.05 4.17
N VAL A 150 8.18 1.89 4.79
CA VAL A 150 7.16 0.92 5.19
C VAL A 150 7.26 0.73 6.69
N ASP A 151 6.15 0.94 7.40
CA ASP A 151 6.07 0.65 8.83
C ASP A 151 5.25 -0.63 9.03
N GLU A 152 5.87 -1.64 9.64
CA GLU A 152 5.28 -2.96 9.87
C GLU A 152 3.93 -2.91 10.63
N ARG A 153 3.67 -1.82 11.33
CA ARG A 153 2.39 -1.62 12.03
C ARG A 153 1.23 -1.32 11.09
N PHE A 154 1.51 -0.94 9.85
CA PHE A 154 0.53 -0.46 8.88
C PHE A 154 0.44 -1.34 7.63
N VAL A 155 1.15 -2.48 7.61
CA VAL A 155 1.10 -3.42 6.49
C VAL A 155 0.72 -4.82 6.97
N ALA A 156 -0.01 -5.56 6.13
CA ALA A 156 -0.48 -6.91 6.41
C ALA A 156 -0.13 -7.86 5.27
N GLY A 157 0.27 -9.09 5.62
CA GLY A 157 0.58 -10.17 4.69
C GLY A 157 -0.34 -11.37 4.91
N LEU A 158 -0.32 -12.33 3.99
CA LEU A 158 -1.07 -13.57 4.07
C LEU A 158 -0.37 -14.63 4.93
N ALA A 159 0.98 -14.68 4.87
CA ALA A 159 1.80 -15.63 5.61
C ALA A 159 2.94 -14.90 6.32
N PRO A 160 3.29 -15.29 7.57
CA PRO A 160 4.33 -14.62 8.35
C PRO A 160 5.70 -14.59 7.68
N ASP A 161 6.12 -15.68 7.05
CA ASP A 161 7.43 -15.81 6.39
C ASP A 161 7.49 -14.95 5.11
N ALA A 162 6.44 -14.96 4.29
CA ALA A 162 6.34 -14.13 3.10
C ALA A 162 6.32 -12.63 3.47
N HIS A 163 5.63 -12.28 4.56
CA HIS A 163 5.63 -10.93 5.11
C HIS A 163 7.03 -10.51 5.58
N ALA A 164 7.72 -11.36 6.35
CA ALA A 164 9.07 -11.09 6.83
C ALA A 164 10.06 -10.96 5.68
N PHE A 165 10.04 -11.92 4.73
CA PHE A 165 10.86 -11.88 3.53
C PHE A 165 10.68 -10.57 2.74
N ALA A 166 9.44 -10.15 2.52
CA ALA A 166 9.16 -8.92 1.78
C ALA A 166 9.72 -7.66 2.48
N LEU A 167 9.60 -7.58 3.81
CA LEU A 167 10.20 -6.50 4.58
C LEU A 167 11.73 -6.50 4.44
N ASP A 168 12.36 -7.69 4.49
CA ASP A 168 13.81 -7.84 4.32
C ASP A 168 14.26 -7.45 2.90
N GLN A 169 13.51 -7.82 1.87
CA GLN A 169 13.77 -7.41 0.49
C GLN A 169 13.65 -5.90 0.31
N MET A 170 12.61 -5.29 0.86
CA MET A 170 12.42 -3.85 0.78
C MET A 170 13.59 -3.10 1.44
N GLU A 171 14.05 -3.56 2.60
CA GLU A 171 15.13 -2.91 3.35
C GLU A 171 16.50 -3.19 2.72
N GLY A 172 16.81 -4.47 2.47
CA GLY A 172 18.15 -4.92 2.08
C GLY A 172 18.50 -4.69 0.62
N VAL A 173 17.52 -4.76 -0.26
CA VAL A 173 17.72 -4.70 -1.73
C VAL A 173 17.23 -3.38 -2.32
N LEU A 174 16.05 -2.91 -1.91
CA LEU A 174 15.43 -1.73 -2.50
C LEU A 174 15.79 -0.41 -1.78
N GLY A 175 16.47 -0.48 -0.62
CA GLY A 175 16.82 0.70 0.17
C GLY A 175 15.61 1.41 0.78
N VAL A 176 14.46 0.73 0.86
CA VAL A 176 13.26 1.24 1.53
C VAL A 176 13.49 1.25 3.04
N ARG A 177 13.11 2.33 3.69
CA ARG A 177 13.18 2.38 5.16
C ARG A 177 12.08 1.52 5.77
N VAL A 178 12.44 0.43 6.43
CA VAL A 178 11.51 -0.42 7.15
C VAL A 178 11.52 -0.09 8.65
N VAL A 179 10.36 0.28 9.20
CA VAL A 179 10.18 0.49 10.63
C VAL A 179 9.56 -0.79 11.22
N ARG A 180 10.36 -1.56 11.94
CA ARG A 180 9.94 -2.84 12.50
C ARG A 180 9.21 -2.69 13.82
N ARG A 181 8.35 -3.65 14.13
CA ARG A 181 7.73 -3.76 15.46
C ARG A 181 8.82 -4.03 16.52
N PRO A 182 8.66 -3.55 17.76
CA PRO A 182 9.59 -3.85 18.82
C PRO A 182 9.83 -5.37 18.95
N GLY A 183 11.09 -5.77 19.09
CA GLY A 183 11.50 -7.18 19.22
C GLY A 183 11.81 -7.92 17.92
N ARG A 184 11.47 -7.40 16.75
CA ARG A 184 11.95 -7.93 15.45
C ARG A 184 13.27 -7.27 15.05
N LYS A 185 14.28 -8.10 14.78
CA LYS A 185 15.60 -7.62 14.31
C LYS A 185 15.59 -7.51 12.78
N ALA A 186 16.36 -6.55 12.26
CA ALA A 186 16.70 -6.52 10.84
C ALA A 186 17.52 -7.78 10.47
N PRO A 187 17.47 -8.23 9.20
CA PRO A 187 18.33 -9.30 8.72
C PRO A 187 19.80 -8.94 8.98
N ARG A 188 20.62 -9.91 9.33
CA ARG A 188 22.08 -9.71 9.36
C ARG A 188 22.54 -9.50 7.91
N ARG A 189 23.18 -8.38 7.65
CA ARG A 189 23.86 -8.13 6.37
C ARG A 189 25.03 -9.08 6.19
#